data_c0381a28a3851335e3dfcf98c54a9147
#
_entry.id   c0381a28a3851335e3dfcf98c54a9147
#
_cell.length_a   1.000
_cell.length_b   1.000
_cell.length_c   1.000
_cell.angle_alpha   90.00
_cell.angle_beta   90.00
_cell.angle_gamma   90.00
#
_symmetry.space_group_name_H-M   'P 1'
#
loop_
_entity.id
_entity.type
_entity.pdbx_description
1 polymer ?
#
loop_
_entity_poly.entity_id
_entity_poly.type
_entity_poly.pdbx_seq_one_letter_code
_entity_poly.pdbx_strand_id
1 'polypeptide(L)' 'MTELDIEVRDDEMIVTLPGTNYVATYYRATARELLAKSSSGQESDGAMTQAEFHGRAWKAANDRARELGWIV' A
#
# COMPACT_ATOMS: atom_id res chain seq x y z
N MET A 1 -9.82 0.46 -15.43
CA MET A 1 -9.46 -0.34 -14.26
C MET A 1 -8.35 0.37 -13.51
N THR A 2 -8.53 0.57 -12.22
CA THR A 2 -7.55 1.33 -11.43
C THR A 2 -6.56 0.37 -10.79
N GLU A 3 -5.29 0.54 -11.09
CA GLU A 3 -4.23 -0.27 -10.50
C GLU A 3 -3.44 0.58 -9.52
N LEU A 4 -3.05 -0.06 -8.41
CA LEU A 4 -2.21 0.60 -7.43
C LEU A 4 -0.75 0.49 -7.86
N ASP A 5 0.00 1.56 -7.64
CA ASP A 5 1.44 1.56 -7.87
C ASP A 5 2.13 1.24 -6.55
N ILE A 6 3.14 0.39 -6.63
CA ILE A 6 3.92 0.01 -5.46
C ILE A 6 5.38 0.33 -5.72
N GLU A 7 5.97 1.13 -4.85
CA GLU A 7 7.39 1.44 -4.90
C GLU A 7 8.06 0.78 -3.71
N VAL A 8 9.10 0.01 -3.97
CA VAL A 8 9.84 -0.69 -2.91
C VAL A 8 11.13 0.06 -2.65
N ARG A 9 11.37 0.45 -1.41
CA ARG A 9 12.58 1.16 -0.97
C ARG A 9 13.10 0.53 0.29
N ASP A 10 14.30 -0.02 0.24
CA ASP A 10 14.92 -0.67 1.39
C ASP A 10 13.93 -1.62 2.07
N ASP A 11 13.48 -1.31 3.28
CA ASP A 11 12.52 -2.13 4.03
C ASP A 11 11.11 -1.55 4.01
N GLU A 12 10.85 -0.61 3.11
CA GLU A 12 9.54 0.04 3.03
C GLU A 12 8.89 -0.18 1.68
N MET A 13 7.57 -0.14 1.69
CA MET A 13 6.76 -0.26 0.48
C MET A 13 5.78 0.89 0.46
N ILE A 14 5.79 1.66 -0.62
CA ILE A 14 4.93 2.83 -0.77
C ILE A 14 3.89 2.51 -1.82
N VAL A 15 2.62 2.50 -1.42
CA VAL A 15 1.50 2.20 -2.30
C VAL A 15 0.75 3.48 -2.60
N THR A 16 0.57 3.77 -3.88
CA THR A 16 -0.17 4.96 -4.30
C THR A 16 -1.27 4.57 -5.28
N LEU A 17 -2.30 5.39 -5.32
CA LEU A 17 -3.37 5.25 -6.31
C LEU A 17 -3.22 6.37 -7.33
N PRO A 18 -2.85 6.06 -8.57
CA PRO A 18 -2.67 7.10 -9.60
C PRO A 18 -3.92 7.94 -9.80
N GLY A 19 -3.74 9.23 -9.98
CA GLY A 19 -4.83 10.15 -10.15
C GLY A 19 -5.45 10.66 -8.86
N THR A 20 -4.93 10.23 -7.72
CA THR A 20 -5.39 10.67 -6.41
C THR A 20 -4.22 11.04 -5.53
N ASN A 21 -4.52 11.57 -4.34
CA ASN A 21 -3.49 11.88 -3.34
C ASN A 21 -3.31 10.76 -2.32
N TYR A 22 -3.91 9.60 -2.56
CA TYR A 22 -3.81 8.47 -1.63
C TYR A 22 -2.41 7.88 -1.65
N VAL A 23 -1.81 7.79 -0.48
CA VAL A 23 -0.49 7.19 -0.28
C VAL A 23 -0.54 6.38 1.01
N ALA A 24 -0.07 5.15 0.94
CA ALA A 24 0.06 4.32 2.14
C ALA A 24 1.46 3.73 2.15
N THR A 25 2.15 3.86 3.28
CA THR A 25 3.50 3.35 3.44
C THR A 25 3.48 2.22 4.45
N TYR A 26 4.06 1.10 4.07
CA TYR A 26 4.19 -0.07 4.93
C TYR A 26 5.67 -0.38 5.12
N TYR A 27 6.01 -1.01 6.21
CA TYR A 27 7.38 -1.39 6.46
C TYR A 27 7.47 -2.84 6.92
N ARG A 28 8.62 -3.42 6.70
CA ARG A 28 8.89 -4.79 7.08
C ARG A 28 9.21 -4.84 8.58
N ALA A 29 8.28 -5.36 9.36
CA ALA A 29 8.44 -5.45 10.81
C ALA A 29 9.00 -6.79 11.22
N THR A 30 8.46 -7.87 10.65
CA THR A 30 8.92 -9.23 10.94
C THR A 30 8.92 -10.03 9.63
N ALA A 31 9.39 -11.26 9.69
CA ALA A 31 9.37 -12.16 8.53
C ALA A 31 7.98 -12.65 8.18
N ARG A 32 6.96 -12.24 8.92
CA ARG A 32 5.60 -12.72 8.72
C ARG A 32 4.60 -11.63 8.38
N GLU A 33 4.92 -10.37 8.64
CA GLU A 33 3.94 -9.32 8.40
C GLU A 33 4.59 -7.97 8.15
N LEU A 34 3.85 -7.18 7.40
CA LEU A 34 4.13 -5.77 7.22
C LEU A 34 3.30 -4.99 8.22
N LEU A 35 3.80 -3.82 8.61
CA LEU A 35 3.03 -2.90 9.45
C LEU A 35 2.89 -1.59 8.72
N ALA A 36 1.75 -0.95 8.90
CA ALA A 36 1.50 0.36 8.31
C ALA A 36 2.35 1.40 9.04
N LYS A 37 3.11 2.18 8.28
CA LYS A 37 3.92 3.25 8.83
C LYS A 37 3.16 4.57 8.80
N SER A 38 2.53 4.86 7.65
CA SER A 38 1.75 6.09 7.50
C SER A 38 0.79 5.93 6.33
N SER A 39 -0.22 6.76 6.33
CA SER A 39 -1.11 6.87 5.18
C SER A 39 -1.57 8.31 5.10
N SER A 40 -1.82 8.77 3.89
CA SER A 40 -2.30 10.12 3.67
C SER A 40 -3.14 10.16 2.41
N GLY A 41 -3.85 11.27 2.24
CA GLY A 41 -4.69 11.47 1.08
C GLY A 41 -6.06 11.98 1.49
N GLN A 42 -6.77 12.53 0.54
CA GLN A 42 -8.11 13.04 0.76
C GLN A 42 -9.05 12.42 -0.27
N GLU A 43 -10.24 12.08 0.20
CA GLU A 43 -11.27 11.60 -0.71
C GLU A 43 -11.71 12.74 -1.62
N SER A 44 -11.97 12.40 -2.88
CA SER A 44 -12.52 13.35 -3.83
C SER A 44 -13.66 12.67 -4.57
N ASP A 45 -14.51 13.51 -5.20
CA ASP A 45 -15.67 12.99 -5.91
C ASP A 45 -15.25 11.99 -6.98
N GLY A 46 -15.91 10.84 -6.98
CA GLY A 46 -15.62 9.80 -7.95
C GLY A 46 -14.41 8.96 -7.64
N ALA A 47 -13.70 9.26 -6.55
CA ALA A 47 -12.54 8.48 -6.15
C ALA A 47 -12.96 7.36 -5.20
N MET A 48 -12.08 6.38 -5.09
CA MET A 48 -12.21 5.32 -4.10
C MET A 48 -12.21 5.92 -2.69
N THR A 49 -12.97 5.33 -1.77
CA THR A 49 -12.94 5.80 -0.38
C THR A 49 -11.62 5.44 0.27
N GLN A 50 -11.28 6.14 1.37
CA GLN A 50 -10.07 5.81 2.11
C GLN A 50 -10.09 4.38 2.61
N ALA A 51 -11.23 3.92 3.10
CA ALA A 51 -11.35 2.55 3.60
C ALA A 51 -11.08 1.53 2.49
N GLU A 52 -11.62 1.76 1.30
CA GLU A 52 -11.35 0.89 0.16
C GLU A 52 -9.88 0.91 -0.24
N PHE A 53 -9.31 2.12 -0.30
CA PHE A 53 -7.91 2.26 -0.66
C PHE A 53 -7.02 1.51 0.34
N HIS A 54 -7.27 1.68 1.64
CA HIS A 54 -6.46 1.01 2.66
C HIS A 54 -6.56 -0.51 2.54
N GLY A 55 -7.75 -1.03 2.31
CA GLY A 55 -7.92 -2.47 2.14
C GLY A 55 -7.19 -3.01 0.92
N ARG A 56 -7.31 -2.33 -0.19
CA ARG A 56 -6.64 -2.74 -1.42
C ARG A 56 -5.12 -2.56 -1.33
N ALA A 57 -4.67 -1.48 -0.72
CA ALA A 57 -3.25 -1.22 -0.55
C ALA A 57 -2.62 -2.27 0.36
N TRP A 58 -3.28 -2.62 1.45
CA TRP A 58 -2.80 -3.66 2.36
C TRP A 58 -2.63 -4.98 1.63
N LYS A 59 -3.65 -5.37 0.87
CA LYS A 59 -3.59 -6.62 0.12
C LYS A 59 -2.48 -6.59 -0.93
N ALA A 60 -2.39 -5.50 -1.68
CA ALA A 60 -1.37 -5.36 -2.71
C ALA A 60 0.04 -5.39 -2.11
N ALA A 61 0.23 -4.69 -0.99
CA ALA A 61 1.53 -4.65 -0.31
C ALA A 61 1.93 -6.03 0.20
N ASN A 62 0.98 -6.76 0.79
CA ASN A 62 1.26 -8.11 1.28
C ASN A 62 1.60 -9.07 0.14
N ASP A 63 0.85 -9.01 -0.96
CA ASP A 63 1.12 -9.86 -2.12
C ASP A 63 2.52 -9.57 -2.67
N ARG A 64 2.87 -8.29 -2.77
CA ARG A 64 4.19 -7.91 -3.27
C ARG A 64 5.30 -8.34 -2.32
N ALA A 65 5.06 -8.21 -1.01
CA ALA A 65 6.03 -8.62 -0.02
C ALA A 65 6.30 -10.13 -0.09
N ARG A 66 5.26 -10.91 -0.36
CA ARG A 66 5.44 -12.35 -0.55
C ARG A 66 6.25 -12.66 -1.78
N GLU A 67 6.00 -11.94 -2.88
CA GLU A 67 6.77 -12.11 -4.11
C GLU A 67 8.25 -11.80 -3.90
N LEU A 68 8.55 -10.80 -3.07
CA LEU A 68 9.92 -10.40 -2.78
C LEU A 68 10.58 -11.27 -1.70
N GLY A 69 9.81 -12.13 -1.05
CA GLY A 69 10.34 -12.93 0.03
C GLY A 69 10.47 -12.20 1.36
N TRP A 70 9.81 -11.05 1.48
CA TRP A 70 9.84 -10.27 2.72
C TRP A 70 9.04 -10.93 3.83
N ILE A 71 7.92 -11.55 3.46
CA ILE A 71 7.05 -12.26 4.40
C ILE A 71 6.69 -13.63 3.83
N VAL A 72 6.25 -14.48 4.71
CA VAL A 72 5.91 -15.86 4.36
C VAL A 72 4.44 -16.00 4.01
#